data_19f5e5a3514632f33e4bfba334c9b22d
#
_entry.id   19f5e5a3514632f33e4bfba334c9b22d
#
_cell.length_a   1.000
_cell.length_b   1.000
_cell.length_c   1.000
_cell.angle_alpha   90.00
_cell.angle_beta   90.00
_cell.angle_gamma   90.00
#
_symmetry.space_group_name_H-M   'P 1'
#
loop_
_entity.id
_entity.type
_entity.pdbx_description
1 polymer ?
#
loop_
_entity_poly.entity_id
_entity_poly.type
_entity_poly.pdbx_seq_one_letter_code
_entity_poly.pdbx_strand_id
1 'polypeptide(L)'
;MTKLIRFTRIGLLLWAALSIAGASRAQTRPPVIERLAKTYGLDSYGQIDAVRYTFNLDLPALKLTLSRSWTWEPKTGQVTYETKDKEGKPVKVTYNRNQLNGAPANVKDDVEPSFVNDNYWFIFPFHAYWDSSANVTEKDKQPLPLGKGTAKLVSVKYPAEVGGYTPGDTWDLYVGSEGRIVAFAYHRGGPKKPSNVTTTWAGYKKAGPLLVSTDHRGTADGKPARIFFTNVAVKLAGSDTWVDAQ
;
A
#
# COMPACT_ATOMS: atom_id res chain seq x y z
N MET A 1 51.09 -47.55 56.35
CA MET A 1 49.94 -46.65 56.26
C MET A 1 49.92 -46.08 54.85
N THR A 2 49.20 -46.70 53.89
CA THR A 2 49.24 -46.41 52.50
C THR A 2 47.85 -45.81 52.10
N LYS A 3 47.83 -44.53 51.78
CA LYS A 3 46.58 -43.84 51.32
C LYS A 3 46.36 -44.08 49.82
N LEU A 4 45.25 -44.73 49.50
CA LEU A 4 44.77 -44.94 48.16
C LEU A 4 44.21 -43.61 47.61
N ILE A 5 44.69 -43.15 46.44
CA ILE A 5 44.15 -42.01 45.69
C ILE A 5 43.15 -42.56 44.67
N ARG A 6 41.89 -42.17 44.84
CA ARG A 6 40.82 -42.47 43.88
C ARG A 6 40.83 -41.44 42.75
N PHE A 7 41.03 -41.86 41.49
CA PHE A 7 40.85 -41.09 40.31
C PHE A 7 39.36 -41.05 39.93
N THR A 8 38.77 -39.84 39.99
CA THR A 8 37.43 -39.60 39.52
C THR A 8 37.51 -39.27 38.03
N ARG A 9 36.91 -40.10 37.18
CA ARG A 9 36.76 -39.85 35.73
C ARG A 9 35.65 -38.83 35.52
N ILE A 10 36.01 -37.64 35.04
CA ILE A 10 35.06 -36.62 34.57
C ILE A 10 34.71 -36.95 33.11
N GLY A 11 33.49 -37.42 32.89
CA GLY A 11 32.97 -37.63 31.55
C GLY A 11 32.55 -36.28 30.92
N LEU A 12 33.24 -35.87 29.87
CA LEU A 12 32.81 -34.74 29.02
C LEU A 12 31.63 -35.19 28.18
N LEU A 13 30.42 -34.70 28.52
CA LEU A 13 29.25 -34.75 27.64
C LEU A 13 29.34 -33.59 26.64
N LEU A 14 29.72 -33.88 25.39
CA LEU A 14 29.59 -32.97 24.28
C LEU A 14 28.09 -32.84 23.91
N TRP A 15 27.49 -31.71 24.24
CA TRP A 15 26.21 -31.32 23.69
C TRP A 15 26.45 -30.75 22.29
N ALA A 16 26.16 -31.54 21.26
CA ALA A 16 26.06 -31.05 19.91
C ALA A 16 24.75 -30.21 19.77
N ALA A 17 24.86 -28.90 19.88
CA ALA A 17 23.78 -27.98 19.54
C ALA A 17 23.54 -28.03 18.02
N LEU A 18 22.53 -28.79 17.60
CA LEU A 18 22.02 -28.74 16.23
C LEU A 18 21.36 -27.38 16.04
N SER A 19 22.10 -26.43 15.49
CA SER A 19 21.53 -25.16 14.99
C SER A 19 20.68 -25.47 13.75
N ILE A 20 19.38 -25.67 13.97
CA ILE A 20 18.41 -25.66 12.88
C ILE A 20 18.36 -24.22 12.40
N ALA A 21 19.20 -23.90 11.41
CA ALA A 21 19.02 -22.69 10.60
C ALA A 21 17.69 -22.83 9.88
N GLY A 22 16.63 -22.29 10.47
CA GLY A 22 15.36 -22.12 9.82
C GLY A 22 15.58 -21.27 8.57
N ALA A 23 15.69 -21.92 7.41
CA ALA A 23 15.65 -21.20 6.15
C ALA A 23 14.31 -20.44 6.13
N SER A 24 14.36 -19.14 6.37
CA SER A 24 13.24 -18.26 6.13
C SER A 24 12.89 -18.40 4.66
N ARG A 25 11.89 -19.25 4.37
CA ARG A 25 11.32 -19.32 3.02
C ARG A 25 10.80 -17.93 2.72
N ALA A 26 11.46 -17.23 1.81
CA ALA A 26 10.89 -16.02 1.22
C ALA A 26 9.47 -16.41 0.78
N GLN A 27 8.47 -15.79 1.40
CA GLN A 27 7.07 -16.08 1.10
C GLN A 27 6.87 -15.71 -0.37
N THR A 28 6.71 -16.71 -1.23
CA THR A 28 6.47 -16.50 -2.65
C THR A 28 5.16 -15.73 -2.79
N ARG A 29 5.23 -14.59 -3.49
CA ARG A 29 4.04 -13.78 -3.76
C ARG A 29 2.99 -14.63 -4.46
N PRO A 30 1.70 -14.57 -4.07
CA PRO A 30 0.66 -15.24 -4.81
C PRO A 30 0.68 -14.80 -6.28
N PRO A 31 0.65 -15.73 -7.25
CA PRO A 31 0.77 -15.39 -8.68
C PRO A 31 -0.28 -14.39 -9.17
N VAL A 32 -1.46 -14.36 -8.55
CA VAL A 32 -2.52 -13.41 -8.90
C VAL A 32 -2.12 -11.97 -8.60
N ILE A 33 -1.43 -11.72 -7.49
CA ILE A 33 -0.98 -10.38 -7.11
C ILE A 33 0.15 -9.91 -8.01
N GLU A 34 1.08 -10.79 -8.35
CA GLU A 34 2.15 -10.45 -9.30
C GLU A 34 1.59 -10.10 -10.67
N ARG A 35 0.67 -10.93 -11.21
CA ARG A 35 -0.01 -10.62 -12.48
C ARG A 35 -0.76 -9.30 -12.42
N LEU A 36 -1.46 -9.04 -11.32
CA LEU A 36 -2.16 -7.77 -11.12
C LEU A 36 -1.17 -6.61 -11.16
N ALA A 37 -0.13 -6.62 -10.36
CA ALA A 37 0.87 -5.54 -10.32
C ALA A 37 1.56 -5.33 -11.68
N LYS A 38 1.84 -6.41 -12.43
CA LYS A 38 2.38 -6.33 -13.81
C LYS A 38 1.41 -5.62 -14.77
N THR A 39 0.10 -5.85 -14.65
CA THR A 39 -0.91 -5.13 -15.44
C THR A 39 -0.81 -3.61 -15.23
N TYR A 40 -0.38 -3.17 -14.04
CA TYR A 40 -0.22 -1.76 -13.69
C TYR A 40 1.19 -1.21 -13.95
N GLY A 41 2.14 -2.03 -14.42
CA GLY A 41 3.47 -1.60 -14.83
C GLY A 41 4.60 -1.95 -13.86
N LEU A 42 4.43 -3.00 -13.05
CA LEU A 42 5.45 -3.45 -12.09
C LEU A 42 6.83 -3.65 -12.73
N ASP A 43 6.87 -4.29 -13.91
CA ASP A 43 8.14 -4.62 -14.58
C ASP A 43 8.94 -3.37 -14.99
N SER A 44 8.27 -2.23 -15.13
CA SER A 44 8.89 -0.95 -15.48
C SER A 44 8.95 0.03 -14.31
N TYR A 45 8.49 -0.36 -13.12
CA TYR A 45 8.44 0.54 -11.96
C TYR A 45 9.83 1.05 -11.55
N GLY A 46 10.87 0.24 -11.70
CA GLY A 46 12.26 0.64 -11.45
C GLY A 46 12.78 1.80 -12.33
N GLN A 47 12.08 2.12 -13.42
CA GLN A 47 12.40 3.26 -14.28
C GLN A 47 11.83 4.57 -13.77
N ILE A 48 11.04 4.57 -12.70
CA ILE A 48 10.42 5.76 -12.12
C ILE A 48 11.36 6.40 -11.11
N ASP A 49 11.71 7.66 -11.33
CA ASP A 49 12.45 8.48 -10.36
C ASP A 49 11.52 9.25 -9.44
N ALA A 50 10.41 9.78 -9.99
CA ALA A 50 9.41 10.46 -9.17
C ALA A 50 7.99 10.25 -9.71
N VAL A 51 7.02 10.32 -8.81
CA VAL A 51 5.59 10.32 -9.08
C VAL A 51 4.98 11.55 -8.44
N ARG A 52 4.14 12.28 -9.15
CA ARG A 52 3.31 13.33 -8.56
C ARG A 52 1.84 13.06 -8.82
N TYR A 53 1.00 13.43 -7.88
CA TYR A 53 -0.45 13.35 -7.98
C TYR A 53 -1.11 14.26 -6.95
N THR A 54 -2.35 14.65 -7.22
CA THR A 54 -3.22 15.28 -6.23
C THR A 54 -4.33 14.31 -5.88
N PHE A 55 -4.37 13.87 -4.63
CA PHE A 55 -5.45 13.10 -4.05
C PHE A 55 -6.60 14.05 -3.71
N ASN A 56 -7.79 13.70 -4.15
CA ASN A 56 -9.02 14.44 -3.85
C ASN A 56 -10.06 13.48 -3.25
N LEU A 57 -10.72 13.91 -2.19
CA LEU A 57 -11.84 13.22 -1.55
C LEU A 57 -13.05 14.16 -1.51
N ASP A 58 -14.19 13.63 -1.93
CA ASP A 58 -15.50 14.32 -1.83
C ASP A 58 -16.49 13.42 -1.09
N LEU A 59 -16.98 13.92 0.04
CA LEU A 59 -18.00 13.31 0.89
C LEU A 59 -19.18 14.27 1.09
N PRO A 60 -20.10 14.36 0.11
CA PRO A 60 -21.17 15.36 0.10
C PRO A 60 -22.06 15.33 1.35
N ALA A 61 -22.35 14.13 1.88
CA ALA A 61 -23.15 13.96 3.08
C ALA A 61 -22.53 14.58 4.34
N LEU A 62 -21.21 14.78 4.35
CA LEU A 62 -20.46 15.42 5.42
C LEU A 62 -20.06 16.85 5.08
N LYS A 63 -20.43 17.35 3.90
CA LYS A 63 -19.95 18.64 3.34
C LYS A 63 -18.42 18.74 3.40
N LEU A 64 -17.72 17.63 3.19
CA LEU A 64 -16.27 17.52 3.28
C LEU A 64 -15.67 17.33 1.89
N THR A 65 -14.78 18.24 1.53
CA THR A 65 -13.86 18.10 0.41
C THR A 65 -12.43 18.19 0.92
N LEU A 66 -11.55 17.40 0.33
CA LEU A 66 -10.13 17.36 0.69
C LEU A 66 -9.31 17.32 -0.58
N SER A 67 -8.19 18.06 -0.61
CA SER A 67 -7.24 18.03 -1.71
C SER A 67 -5.81 18.10 -1.15
N ARG A 68 -4.97 17.14 -1.51
CA ARG A 68 -3.58 17.01 -1.08
C ARG A 68 -2.70 16.66 -2.27
N SER A 69 -1.68 17.44 -2.52
CA SER A 69 -0.73 17.20 -3.61
C SER A 69 0.55 16.59 -3.08
N TRP A 70 1.00 15.58 -3.76
CA TRP A 70 2.16 14.78 -3.40
C TRP A 70 3.15 14.72 -4.55
N THR A 71 4.43 14.87 -4.24
CA THR A 71 5.54 14.43 -5.08
C THR A 71 6.37 13.43 -4.28
N TRP A 72 6.54 12.24 -4.82
CA TRP A 72 7.25 11.16 -4.16
C TRP A 72 8.36 10.62 -5.04
N GLU A 73 9.54 10.47 -4.48
CA GLU A 73 10.70 9.85 -5.09
C GLU A 73 10.92 8.46 -4.46
N PRO A 74 10.44 7.36 -5.09
CA PRO A 74 10.50 6.03 -4.49
C PRO A 74 11.90 5.56 -4.13
N LYS A 75 12.91 5.92 -4.95
CA LYS A 75 14.30 5.48 -4.78
C LYS A 75 15.01 6.15 -3.62
N THR A 76 14.73 7.43 -3.37
CA THR A 76 15.37 8.23 -2.31
C THR A 76 14.55 8.22 -1.02
N GLY A 77 13.26 7.93 -1.12
CA GLY A 77 12.29 8.05 -0.02
C GLY A 77 11.84 9.48 0.24
N GLN A 78 12.22 10.46 -0.61
CA GLN A 78 11.79 11.84 -0.44
C GLN A 78 10.30 12.01 -0.79
N VAL A 79 9.57 12.73 0.05
CA VAL A 79 8.18 13.10 -0.16
C VAL A 79 8.02 14.60 0.04
N THR A 80 7.34 15.24 -0.89
CA THR A 80 6.88 16.62 -0.77
C THR A 80 5.35 16.64 -0.74
N TYR A 81 4.81 17.26 0.29
CA TYR A 81 3.39 17.50 0.52
C TYR A 81 3.07 18.97 0.26
N GLU A 82 2.02 19.23 -0.50
CA GLU A 82 1.52 20.57 -0.77
C GLU A 82 0.01 20.61 -0.61
N THR A 83 -0.49 21.59 0.12
CA THR A 83 -1.92 21.83 0.36
C THR A 83 -2.17 23.30 0.67
N LYS A 84 -3.39 23.63 1.06
CA LYS A 84 -3.75 24.93 1.64
C LYS A 84 -4.23 24.76 3.06
N ASP A 85 -3.87 25.69 3.94
CA ASP A 85 -4.44 25.74 5.29
C ASP A 85 -5.90 26.22 5.27
N LYS A 86 -6.48 26.38 6.47
CA LYS A 86 -7.88 26.82 6.62
C LYS A 86 -8.11 28.26 6.15
N GLU A 87 -7.07 29.07 6.12
CA GLU A 87 -7.04 30.45 5.62
C GLU A 87 -6.75 30.52 4.12
N GLY A 88 -6.55 29.35 3.45
CA GLY A 88 -6.23 29.27 2.04
C GLY A 88 -4.76 29.54 1.68
N LYS A 89 -3.88 29.67 2.67
CA LYS A 89 -2.44 29.89 2.46
C LYS A 89 -1.74 28.59 2.04
N PRO A 90 -0.77 28.64 1.14
CA PRO A 90 -0.04 27.44 0.72
C PRO A 90 0.79 26.88 1.88
N VAL A 91 0.70 25.56 2.06
CA VAL A 91 1.52 24.79 3.00
C VAL A 91 2.36 23.82 2.18
N LYS A 92 3.66 23.81 2.44
CA LYS A 92 4.60 22.87 1.83
C LYS A 92 5.47 22.23 2.90
N VAL A 93 5.53 20.88 2.87
CA VAL A 93 6.37 20.08 3.77
C VAL A 93 7.14 19.07 2.94
N THR A 94 8.47 19.04 3.11
CA THR A 94 9.33 18.03 2.49
C THR A 94 10.01 17.24 3.60
N TYR A 95 10.01 15.90 3.47
CA TYR A 95 10.63 14.99 4.42
C TYR A 95 11.14 13.73 3.72
N ASN A 96 11.96 12.95 4.43
CA ASN A 96 12.45 11.67 3.92
C ASN A 96 11.87 10.54 4.76
N ARG A 97 11.17 9.61 4.11
CA ARG A 97 10.53 8.44 4.74
C ARG A 97 11.53 7.51 5.42
N ASN A 98 12.76 7.45 4.90
CA ASN A 98 13.82 6.62 5.49
C ASN A 98 14.40 7.23 6.78
N GLN A 99 14.02 8.46 7.14
CA GLN A 99 14.52 9.23 8.29
C GLN A 99 13.40 9.69 9.23
N LEU A 100 12.26 9.00 9.25
CA LEU A 100 11.08 9.39 10.03
C LEU A 100 11.34 9.51 11.54
N ASN A 101 12.25 8.70 12.11
CA ASN A 101 12.56 8.77 13.53
C ASN A 101 13.01 10.16 13.98
N GLY A 102 13.76 10.90 13.13
CA GLY A 102 14.22 12.26 13.37
C GLY A 102 13.28 13.35 12.87
N ALA A 103 12.15 13.00 12.23
CA ALA A 103 11.24 13.99 11.68
C ALA A 103 10.42 14.71 12.76
N PRO A 104 9.96 15.95 12.51
CA PRO A 104 9.06 16.69 13.39
C PRO A 104 7.75 15.91 13.66
N ALA A 105 7.11 16.20 14.80
CA ALA A 105 5.87 15.50 15.23
C ALA A 105 4.76 15.62 14.18
N ASN A 106 4.51 16.81 13.63
CA ASN A 106 3.51 17.00 12.59
C ASN A 106 3.75 16.15 11.33
N VAL A 107 5.01 15.87 11.00
CA VAL A 107 5.34 14.97 9.89
C VAL A 107 4.96 13.54 10.26
N LYS A 108 5.34 13.06 11.44
CA LYS A 108 5.09 11.68 11.89
C LYS A 108 3.61 11.39 12.14
N ASP A 109 2.91 12.37 12.72
CA ASP A 109 1.56 12.15 13.24
C ASP A 109 0.47 12.50 12.22
N ASP A 110 0.76 13.39 11.24
CA ASP A 110 -0.23 13.88 10.28
C ASP A 110 0.17 13.67 8.82
N VAL A 111 1.37 14.12 8.41
CA VAL A 111 1.74 14.17 7.00
C VAL A 111 2.05 12.78 6.45
N GLU A 112 2.92 12.01 7.11
CA GLU A 112 3.26 10.65 6.66
C GLU A 112 2.06 9.70 6.68
N PRO A 113 1.21 9.64 7.73
CA PRO A 113 -0.02 8.83 7.68
C PRO A 113 -0.97 9.24 6.55
N SER A 114 -1.06 10.53 6.26
CA SER A 114 -1.84 11.03 5.12
C SER A 114 -1.27 10.61 3.79
N PHE A 115 0.06 10.70 3.62
CA PHE A 115 0.75 10.23 2.42
C PHE A 115 0.50 8.73 2.19
N VAL A 116 0.68 7.91 3.22
CA VAL A 116 0.48 6.46 3.12
C VAL A 116 -0.96 6.15 2.74
N ASN A 117 -1.95 6.77 3.42
CA ASN A 117 -3.35 6.59 3.06
C ASN A 117 -3.62 6.90 1.59
N ASP A 118 -3.19 8.08 1.11
CA ASP A 118 -3.46 8.54 -0.25
C ASP A 118 -2.74 7.69 -1.30
N ASN A 119 -1.53 7.22 -0.97
CA ASN A 119 -0.72 6.38 -1.83
C ASN A 119 -1.32 4.98 -1.98
N TYR A 120 -1.90 4.39 -0.92
CA TYR A 120 -2.64 3.14 -1.01
C TYR A 120 -3.86 3.26 -1.94
N TRP A 121 -4.62 4.34 -1.87
CA TRP A 121 -5.72 4.58 -2.79
C TRP A 121 -5.26 4.79 -4.24
N PHE A 122 -4.05 5.30 -4.43
CA PHE A 122 -3.51 5.62 -5.75
C PHE A 122 -2.93 4.40 -6.48
N ILE A 123 -2.08 3.62 -5.79
CA ILE A 123 -1.29 2.54 -6.41
C ILE A 123 -1.43 1.21 -5.66
N PHE A 124 -2.58 0.91 -5.12
CA PHE A 124 -2.81 -0.31 -4.34
C PHE A 124 -2.31 -1.60 -4.99
N PRO A 125 -2.40 -1.82 -6.32
CA PRO A 125 -1.85 -3.01 -6.96
C PRO A 125 -0.38 -3.27 -6.66
N PHE A 126 0.41 -2.21 -6.51
CA PHE A 126 1.82 -2.33 -6.14
C PHE A 126 1.99 -2.62 -4.65
N HIS A 127 1.22 -1.97 -3.76
CA HIS A 127 1.23 -2.28 -2.33
C HIS A 127 0.86 -3.74 -2.07
N ALA A 128 -0.17 -4.25 -2.70
CA ALA A 128 -0.56 -5.66 -2.59
C ALA A 128 0.58 -6.62 -2.98
N TYR A 129 1.45 -6.22 -3.89
CA TYR A 129 2.63 -6.99 -4.28
C TYR A 129 3.82 -6.78 -3.32
N TRP A 130 4.08 -5.55 -2.87
CA TRP A 130 5.22 -5.23 -2.01
C TRP A 130 5.04 -5.70 -0.57
N ASP A 131 3.82 -5.63 -0.05
CA ASP A 131 3.50 -5.90 1.36
C ASP A 131 3.43 -7.41 1.63
N SER A 132 4.56 -8.01 2.01
CA SER A 132 4.70 -9.46 2.18
C SER A 132 3.89 -10.06 3.32
N SER A 133 3.45 -9.25 4.27
CA SER A 133 2.65 -9.69 5.41
C SER A 133 1.19 -9.95 5.07
N ALA A 134 0.70 -9.43 3.95
CA ALA A 134 -0.70 -9.58 3.56
C ALA A 134 -1.03 -11.02 3.16
N ASN A 135 -2.16 -11.52 3.65
CA ASN A 135 -2.76 -12.78 3.23
C ASN A 135 -3.67 -12.54 2.03
N VAL A 136 -3.42 -13.24 0.93
CA VAL A 136 -4.16 -13.08 -0.33
C VAL A 136 -4.95 -14.32 -0.63
N THR A 137 -6.23 -14.14 -0.92
CA THR A 137 -7.12 -15.21 -1.40
C THR A 137 -7.81 -14.78 -2.69
N GLU A 138 -8.22 -15.75 -3.52
CA GLU A 138 -8.97 -15.47 -4.74
C GLU A 138 -10.24 -16.32 -4.84
N LYS A 139 -11.29 -15.74 -5.42
CA LYS A 139 -12.56 -16.43 -5.73
C LYS A 139 -13.03 -16.01 -7.12
N ASP A 140 -13.45 -16.98 -7.92
CA ASP A 140 -13.99 -16.69 -9.24
C ASP A 140 -15.46 -16.24 -9.18
N LYS A 141 -15.89 -15.46 -10.18
CA LYS A 141 -17.29 -15.10 -10.46
C LYS A 141 -18.07 -14.56 -9.25
N GLN A 142 -17.47 -13.65 -8.49
CA GLN A 142 -18.20 -12.95 -7.43
C GLN A 142 -19.03 -11.80 -8.01
N PRO A 143 -20.26 -11.57 -7.51
CA PRO A 143 -21.04 -10.39 -7.87
C PRO A 143 -20.24 -9.10 -7.62
N LEU A 144 -20.33 -8.14 -8.53
CA LEU A 144 -19.75 -6.82 -8.30
C LEU A 144 -20.45 -6.13 -7.12
N PRO A 145 -19.71 -5.40 -6.28
CA PRO A 145 -20.29 -4.71 -5.13
C PRO A 145 -21.11 -3.48 -5.56
N LEU A 146 -20.89 -3.02 -6.80
CA LEU A 146 -21.58 -1.89 -7.41
C LEU A 146 -22.02 -2.25 -8.83
N GLY A 147 -23.28 -1.95 -9.17
CA GLY A 147 -23.82 -2.24 -10.48
C GLY A 147 -24.19 -3.70 -10.70
N LYS A 148 -24.11 -4.16 -11.94
CA LYS A 148 -24.46 -5.53 -12.36
C LYS A 148 -23.24 -6.23 -12.95
N GLY A 149 -23.20 -7.56 -12.83
CA GLY A 149 -22.14 -8.40 -13.39
C GLY A 149 -21.35 -9.14 -12.34
N THR A 150 -20.29 -9.81 -12.78
CA THR A 150 -19.40 -10.59 -11.93
C THR A 150 -17.93 -10.32 -12.32
N ALA A 151 -17.05 -10.48 -11.36
CA ALA A 151 -15.60 -10.41 -11.58
C ALA A 151 -14.89 -11.42 -10.68
N LYS A 152 -13.61 -11.67 -10.93
CA LYS A 152 -12.77 -12.41 -10.00
C LYS A 152 -12.52 -11.51 -8.78
N LEU A 153 -12.76 -12.06 -7.58
CA LEU A 153 -12.43 -11.40 -6.34
C LEU A 153 -11.01 -11.81 -5.89
N VAL A 154 -10.16 -10.83 -5.65
CA VAL A 154 -8.87 -10.98 -5.01
C VAL A 154 -8.93 -10.21 -3.69
N SER A 155 -8.90 -10.94 -2.56
CA SER A 155 -8.98 -10.35 -1.23
C SER A 155 -7.58 -10.28 -0.62
N VAL A 156 -7.16 -9.09 -0.20
CA VAL A 156 -5.86 -8.80 0.43
C VAL A 156 -6.12 -8.38 1.86
N LYS A 157 -5.80 -9.26 2.83
CA LYS A 157 -6.04 -9.04 4.26
C LYS A 157 -4.72 -8.84 4.99
N TYR A 158 -4.59 -7.71 5.68
CA TYR A 158 -3.44 -7.40 6.52
C TYR A 158 -3.62 -7.99 7.93
N PRO A 159 -2.56 -8.58 8.54
CA PRO A 159 -2.60 -9.02 9.93
C PRO A 159 -2.79 -7.83 10.88
N ALA A 160 -3.49 -8.06 11.98
CA ALA A 160 -3.73 -7.01 12.97
C ALA A 160 -2.45 -6.59 13.71
N GLU A 161 -1.52 -7.53 13.90
CA GLU A 161 -0.30 -7.35 14.68
C GLU A 161 0.89 -6.84 13.85
N VAL A 162 0.88 -7.05 12.53
CA VAL A 162 2.05 -6.82 11.65
C VAL A 162 1.65 -5.99 10.42
N GLY A 163 0.51 -5.35 10.45
CA GLY A 163 -0.07 -4.68 9.27
C GLY A 163 0.50 -3.31 8.91
N GLY A 164 1.59 -2.86 9.52
CA GLY A 164 2.15 -1.54 9.23
C GLY A 164 1.12 -0.41 9.42
N TYR A 165 0.82 0.33 8.37
CA TYR A 165 -0.15 1.43 8.40
C TYR A 165 -1.62 0.98 8.28
N THR A 166 -1.87 -0.29 7.93
CA THR A 166 -3.20 -0.85 7.64
C THR A 166 -3.53 -2.09 8.50
N PRO A 167 -3.28 -2.07 9.83
CA PRO A 167 -3.40 -3.25 10.68
C PRO A 167 -4.84 -3.78 10.68
N GLY A 168 -4.99 -5.05 10.26
CA GLY A 168 -6.28 -5.75 10.22
C GLY A 168 -7.19 -5.38 9.06
N ASP A 169 -6.79 -4.46 8.18
CA ASP A 169 -7.58 -4.02 7.04
C ASP A 169 -7.70 -5.10 5.96
N THR A 170 -8.82 -5.08 5.26
CA THR A 170 -9.05 -5.96 4.11
C THR A 170 -9.41 -5.13 2.88
N TRP A 171 -8.80 -5.47 1.75
CA TRP A 171 -9.07 -4.88 0.44
C TRP A 171 -9.57 -5.96 -0.50
N ASP A 172 -10.81 -5.88 -0.88
CA ASP A 172 -11.46 -6.77 -1.83
C ASP A 172 -11.42 -6.14 -3.22
N LEU A 173 -10.59 -6.70 -4.11
CA LEU A 173 -10.36 -6.21 -5.47
C LEU A 173 -11.17 -7.05 -6.45
N TYR A 174 -12.08 -6.43 -7.19
CA TYR A 174 -12.85 -7.08 -8.24
C TYR A 174 -12.14 -6.89 -9.57
N VAL A 175 -11.53 -7.96 -10.07
CA VAL A 175 -10.68 -7.95 -11.25
C VAL A 175 -11.48 -8.43 -12.47
N GLY A 176 -11.61 -7.56 -13.45
CA GLY A 176 -12.29 -7.86 -14.72
C GLY A 176 -11.48 -8.76 -15.65
N SER A 177 -12.04 -9.09 -16.79
CA SER A 177 -11.44 -10.02 -17.78
C SER A 177 -10.11 -9.54 -18.36
N GLU A 178 -9.88 -8.21 -18.38
CA GLU A 178 -8.62 -7.61 -18.86
C GLU A 178 -7.52 -7.57 -17.79
N GLY A 179 -7.73 -8.19 -16.62
CA GLY A 179 -6.78 -8.17 -15.52
C GLY A 179 -6.72 -6.84 -14.75
N ARG A 180 -7.67 -5.91 -15.02
CA ARG A 180 -7.78 -4.62 -14.32
C ARG A 180 -8.83 -4.70 -13.23
N ILE A 181 -8.61 -3.98 -12.14
CA ILE A 181 -9.61 -3.80 -11.08
C ILE A 181 -10.76 -2.95 -11.67
N VAL A 182 -12.00 -3.39 -11.50
CA VAL A 182 -13.19 -2.64 -11.96
C VAL A 182 -13.97 -2.03 -10.81
N ALA A 183 -13.85 -2.64 -9.62
CA ALA A 183 -14.40 -2.13 -8.37
C ALA A 183 -13.57 -2.67 -7.20
N PHE A 184 -13.69 -2.04 -6.04
CA PHE A 184 -13.12 -2.57 -4.81
C PHE A 184 -13.97 -2.24 -3.60
N ALA A 185 -13.76 -3.01 -2.53
CA ALA A 185 -14.30 -2.73 -1.22
C ALA A 185 -13.17 -2.76 -0.18
N TYR A 186 -13.00 -1.65 0.52
CA TYR A 186 -12.09 -1.54 1.65
C TYR A 186 -12.85 -1.73 2.95
N HIS A 187 -12.35 -2.57 3.82
CA HIS A 187 -12.88 -2.85 5.13
C HIS A 187 -11.82 -2.52 6.18
N ARG A 188 -12.07 -1.46 6.95
CA ARG A 188 -11.18 -1.10 8.06
C ARG A 188 -11.29 -2.13 9.16
N GLY A 189 -10.15 -2.68 9.55
CA GLY A 189 -10.03 -3.67 10.60
C GLY A 189 -9.27 -3.17 11.83
N GLY A 190 -8.79 -4.12 12.62
CA GLY A 190 -8.01 -3.86 13.82
C GLY A 190 -8.82 -3.19 14.93
N PRO A 191 -8.16 -2.44 15.83
CA PRO A 191 -8.81 -1.80 16.99
C PRO A 191 -9.62 -0.55 16.64
N LYS A 192 -9.54 -0.07 15.40
CA LYS A 192 -10.28 1.13 14.96
C LYS A 192 -11.75 0.80 14.72
N LYS A 193 -12.62 1.83 14.83
CA LYS A 193 -14.03 1.69 14.47
C LYS A 193 -14.15 1.15 13.04
N PRO A 194 -14.93 0.07 12.81
CA PRO A 194 -15.17 -0.45 11.48
C PRO A 194 -15.68 0.63 10.52
N SER A 195 -15.23 0.57 9.28
CA SER A 195 -15.69 1.45 8.20
C SER A 195 -15.51 0.71 6.88
N ASN A 196 -16.45 0.91 5.96
CA ASN A 196 -16.41 0.31 4.64
C ASN A 196 -16.42 1.38 3.57
N VAL A 197 -15.52 1.26 2.61
CA VAL A 197 -15.54 2.12 1.40
C VAL A 197 -15.64 1.20 0.19
N THR A 198 -16.71 1.35 -0.56
CA THR A 198 -16.96 0.56 -1.77
C THR A 198 -17.08 1.50 -2.94
N THR A 199 -16.19 1.37 -3.93
CA THR A 199 -16.17 2.25 -5.11
C THR A 199 -15.85 1.49 -6.38
N THR A 200 -16.14 2.12 -7.53
CA THR A 200 -15.52 1.73 -8.79
C THR A 200 -14.01 1.96 -8.74
N TRP A 201 -13.31 1.32 -9.66
CA TRP A 201 -11.91 1.59 -9.95
C TRP A 201 -11.84 1.88 -11.45
N ALA A 202 -11.83 3.16 -11.79
CA ALA A 202 -12.09 3.63 -13.16
C ALA A 202 -11.23 4.85 -13.54
N GLY A 203 -11.47 5.42 -14.72
CA GLY A 203 -10.69 6.56 -15.18
C GLY A 203 -9.24 6.20 -15.46
N TYR A 204 -9.02 5.05 -16.06
CA TYR A 204 -7.69 4.57 -16.35
C TYR A 204 -6.90 5.47 -17.29
N LYS A 205 -5.68 5.76 -16.92
CA LYS A 205 -4.72 6.58 -17.66
C LYS A 205 -3.34 5.96 -17.63
N LYS A 206 -2.52 6.25 -18.63
CA LYS A 206 -1.10 5.90 -18.65
C LYS A 206 -0.26 7.10 -18.23
N ALA A 207 0.54 6.93 -17.18
CA ALA A 207 1.57 7.87 -16.76
C ALA A 207 2.94 7.22 -17.04
N GLY A 208 3.54 7.53 -18.19
CA GLY A 208 4.70 6.78 -18.68
C GLY A 208 4.38 5.29 -18.78
N PRO A 209 5.17 4.40 -18.15
CA PRO A 209 4.93 2.96 -18.18
C PRO A 209 3.84 2.49 -17.18
N LEU A 210 3.37 3.37 -16.29
CA LEU A 210 2.39 3.00 -15.27
C LEU A 210 0.96 3.16 -15.79
N LEU A 211 0.10 2.20 -15.48
CA LEU A 211 -1.34 2.31 -15.61
C LEU A 211 -1.91 2.73 -14.25
N VAL A 212 -2.65 3.82 -14.20
CA VAL A 212 -3.26 4.33 -12.97
C VAL A 212 -4.76 4.49 -13.12
N SER A 213 -5.50 4.23 -12.06
CA SER A 213 -6.93 4.56 -11.97
C SER A 213 -7.07 5.94 -11.32
N THR A 214 -7.89 6.80 -11.90
CA THR A 214 -7.98 8.19 -11.46
C THR A 214 -9.36 8.60 -10.95
N ASP A 215 -10.37 7.72 -10.98
CA ASP A 215 -11.73 8.05 -10.52
C ASP A 215 -12.39 6.84 -9.83
N HIS A 216 -12.67 6.98 -8.55
CA HIS A 216 -13.27 5.97 -7.70
C HIS A 216 -14.56 6.53 -7.10
N ARG A 217 -15.71 6.06 -7.60
CA ARG A 217 -17.05 6.54 -7.21
C ARG A 217 -17.83 5.44 -6.52
N GLY A 218 -18.50 5.77 -5.42
CA GLY A 218 -19.32 4.81 -4.69
C GLY A 218 -19.78 5.34 -3.34
N THR A 219 -19.52 4.59 -2.28
CA THR A 219 -19.98 4.92 -0.94
C THR A 219 -18.89 4.71 0.12
N ALA A 220 -18.94 5.55 1.16
CA ALA A 220 -18.24 5.36 2.42
C ALA A 220 -19.30 5.22 3.54
N ASP A 221 -19.33 4.06 4.20
CA ASP A 221 -20.34 3.70 5.20
C ASP A 221 -21.79 3.95 4.72
N GLY A 222 -22.05 3.57 3.45
CA GLY A 222 -23.34 3.70 2.79
C GLY A 222 -23.69 5.11 2.28
N LYS A 223 -22.82 6.11 2.50
CA LYS A 223 -23.04 7.48 2.03
C LYS A 223 -22.21 7.74 0.77
N PRO A 224 -22.73 8.56 -0.19
CA PRO A 224 -21.98 8.89 -1.41
C PRO A 224 -20.56 9.36 -1.11
N ALA A 225 -19.60 8.82 -1.88
CA ALA A 225 -18.20 9.14 -1.75
C ALA A 225 -17.53 9.10 -3.12
N ARG A 226 -16.55 9.97 -3.32
CA ARG A 226 -15.66 9.95 -4.48
C ARG A 226 -14.23 10.19 -4.03
N ILE A 227 -13.32 9.31 -4.47
CA ILE A 227 -11.88 9.51 -4.39
C ILE A 227 -11.39 9.66 -5.82
N PHE A 228 -10.63 10.71 -6.12
CA PHE A 228 -10.13 10.89 -7.47
C PHE A 228 -8.76 11.58 -7.48
N PHE A 229 -8.01 11.35 -8.57
CA PHE A 229 -6.66 11.85 -8.72
C PHE A 229 -6.56 12.80 -9.89
N THR A 230 -5.90 13.93 -9.66
CA THR A 230 -5.57 14.94 -10.67
C THR A 230 -4.08 15.21 -10.70
N ASN A 231 -3.57 15.91 -11.69
CA ASN A 231 -2.16 16.27 -11.84
C ASN A 231 -1.21 15.06 -11.74
N VAL A 232 -1.68 13.90 -12.24
CA VAL A 232 -0.89 12.67 -12.20
C VAL A 232 0.18 12.73 -13.27
N ALA A 233 1.44 12.56 -12.87
CA ALA A 233 2.58 12.45 -13.78
C ALA A 233 3.69 11.62 -13.16
N VAL A 234 4.58 11.12 -14.00
CA VAL A 234 5.80 10.44 -13.57
C VAL A 234 7.03 11.11 -14.17
N LYS A 235 8.16 10.99 -13.48
CA LYS A 235 9.49 11.35 -13.98
C LYS A 235 10.27 10.06 -14.18
N LEU A 236 10.77 9.87 -15.38
CA LEU A 236 11.55 8.67 -15.71
C LEU A 236 13.02 8.85 -15.36
N ALA A 237 13.69 7.77 -15.07
CA ALA A 237 15.12 7.75 -14.75
C ALA A 237 15.95 8.39 -15.88
N GLY A 238 16.82 9.31 -15.47
CA GLY A 238 17.68 10.05 -16.39
C GLY A 238 16.96 11.15 -17.19
N SER A 239 15.70 11.48 -16.84
CA SER A 239 14.94 12.56 -17.48
C SER A 239 14.52 13.63 -16.47
N ASP A 240 14.65 14.90 -16.86
CA ASP A 240 14.12 16.00 -16.07
C ASP A 240 12.67 16.37 -16.42
N THR A 241 12.10 15.69 -17.42
CA THR A 241 10.75 16.00 -17.92
C THR A 241 9.69 15.13 -17.23
N TRP A 242 8.59 15.74 -16.84
CA TRP A 242 7.39 15.05 -16.37
C TRP A 242 6.55 14.54 -17.53
N VAL A 243 6.11 13.29 -17.42
CA VAL A 243 5.18 12.64 -18.36
C VAL A 243 3.81 12.61 -17.69
N ASP A 244 2.91 13.47 -18.14
CA ASP A 244 1.54 13.57 -17.63
C ASP A 244 0.71 12.34 -18.02
N ALA A 245 -0.22 11.95 -17.14
CA ALA A 245 -1.12 10.83 -17.40
C ALA A 245 -2.20 11.20 -18.44
N GLN A 246 -2.34 10.35 -19.46
CA GLN A 246 -3.26 10.50 -20.59
C GLN A 246 -4.24 9.33 -20.69
#